data_264dd41d6fc5e54d836c933a5560c8e4
#
_entry.id   264dd41d6fc5e54d836c933a5560c8e4
#
_cell.length_a   1.000
_cell.length_b   1.000
_cell.length_c   1.000
_cell.angle_alpha   90.00
_cell.angle_beta   90.00
_cell.angle_gamma   90.00
#
_symmetry.space_group_name_H-M   'P 1'
#
loop_
_entity.id
_entity.type
_entity.pdbx_description
1 polymer ?
#
loop_
_entity_poly.entity_id
_entity_poly.type
_entity_poly.pdbx_seq_one_letter_code
_entity_poly.pdbx_strand_id
1 'polypeptide(L)'
;MQLYLYGSGKRCEILLKFIKYTPYKVCGIIDSNPAKWGTEIDGIFISSPQELIEHNEALVCVTFYSTIVHEPIWDVLEQKYRIKRYNLLSFYDIMIEAYRNIARIDKVGLCNRNHRIFFDGSWGLGLGGVESWLKDIMRLFVEYDISNCFLLTHLDGTTIPDCIQNRVLDFSIAESGVYTPKEVQKAIDFVICNMPCTIVLSRIDEVMLAAFLVKENYPEQVRIIMVDHGSCDGMYRDILSFKSMIDKYVCVSSGIKKELIKRGVAEEIVHTMTAPMPYEDNLIRKYSTEFSKPLKLGYAGRLEVFEKRMDILLKLIMRLEYKHVKYVFNIAGSGSYEAMIQRFVYDNALDNRVRLIGNVERDKISSFWEKQDIAINVSDNEGRPISNMEAMLSGAVPVVTMTVGATEDVADGRNGYVVPICDYESMAEKIKYIELHRDVLCKLGTQAYIDMKKKINPKQYVSMWCKLLYE
;
A
#
# COMPACT_ATOMS: atom_id res chain seq x y z
N MET A 1 25.72 -22.61 1.79
CA MET A 1 24.40 -23.26 1.96
C MET A 1 23.72 -23.32 0.61
N GLN A 2 23.03 -24.43 0.31
CA GLN A 2 22.29 -24.60 -0.96
C GLN A 2 21.03 -23.73 -0.92
N LEU A 3 20.79 -22.98 -2.01
CA LEU A 3 19.67 -22.04 -2.15
C LEU A 3 18.97 -22.28 -3.48
N TYR A 4 17.63 -22.38 -3.45
CA TYR A 4 16.78 -22.32 -4.62
C TYR A 4 16.05 -20.97 -4.66
N LEU A 5 15.93 -20.37 -5.84
CA LEU A 5 15.19 -19.13 -6.04
C LEU A 5 13.81 -19.45 -6.62
N TYR A 6 12.73 -19.09 -5.93
CA TYR A 6 11.36 -19.31 -6.39
C TYR A 6 10.80 -18.03 -7.01
N GLY A 7 10.66 -18.04 -8.32
CA GLY A 7 10.31 -16.92 -9.19
C GLY A 7 11.49 -16.47 -10.04
N SER A 8 11.31 -16.41 -11.36
CA SER A 8 12.33 -16.07 -12.34
C SER A 8 12.19 -14.64 -12.91
N GLY A 9 11.62 -13.72 -12.11
CA GLY A 9 11.42 -12.32 -12.49
C GLY A 9 12.59 -11.41 -12.15
N LYS A 10 12.41 -10.09 -12.32
CA LYS A 10 13.43 -9.04 -12.12
C LYS A 10 14.17 -9.16 -10.78
N ARG A 11 13.49 -9.52 -9.69
CA ARG A 11 14.12 -9.70 -8.38
C ARG A 11 15.08 -10.89 -8.34
N CYS A 12 14.77 -11.97 -9.04
CA CYS A 12 15.69 -13.09 -9.21
C CYS A 12 16.98 -12.63 -9.90
N GLU A 13 16.88 -11.89 -10.99
CA GLU A 13 18.04 -11.32 -11.71
C GLU A 13 18.86 -10.38 -10.84
N ILE A 14 18.20 -9.53 -10.02
CA ILE A 14 18.88 -8.65 -9.06
C ILE A 14 19.64 -9.49 -8.05
N LEU A 15 18.98 -10.48 -7.44
CA LEU A 15 19.56 -11.30 -6.38
C LEU A 15 20.78 -12.08 -6.87
N LEU A 16 20.77 -12.61 -8.09
CA LEU A 16 21.91 -13.31 -8.69
C LEU A 16 23.17 -12.43 -8.75
N LYS A 17 23.04 -11.12 -8.97
CA LYS A 17 24.17 -10.18 -8.96
C LYS A 17 24.78 -10.02 -7.57
N PHE A 18 24.00 -10.22 -6.51
CA PHE A 18 24.44 -10.06 -5.12
C PHE A 18 24.82 -11.36 -4.42
N ILE A 19 24.44 -12.51 -4.98
CA ILE A 19 24.65 -13.82 -4.34
C ILE A 19 26.12 -14.10 -3.99
N LYS A 20 27.07 -13.61 -4.79
CA LYS A 20 28.51 -13.75 -4.55
C LYS A 20 29.00 -13.09 -3.26
N TYR A 21 28.21 -12.22 -2.67
CA TYR A 21 28.50 -11.53 -1.40
C TYR A 21 27.81 -12.20 -0.21
N THR A 22 27.23 -13.37 -0.40
CA THR A 22 26.51 -14.14 0.61
C THR A 22 27.13 -15.52 0.78
N PRO A 23 26.84 -16.24 1.89
CA PRO A 23 27.29 -17.62 2.06
C PRO A 23 26.47 -18.63 1.22
N TYR A 24 25.54 -18.16 0.39
CA TYR A 24 24.62 -19.02 -0.35
C TYR A 24 25.19 -19.38 -1.73
N LYS A 25 24.86 -20.59 -2.18
CA LYS A 25 25.10 -21.07 -3.55
C LYS A 25 23.77 -21.37 -4.18
N VAL A 26 23.41 -20.69 -5.25
CA VAL A 26 22.20 -20.97 -6.01
C VAL A 26 22.37 -22.28 -6.75
N CYS A 27 21.45 -23.23 -6.48
CA CYS A 27 21.44 -24.56 -7.06
C CYS A 27 20.43 -24.67 -8.21
N GLY A 28 19.36 -23.86 -8.21
CA GLY A 28 18.34 -23.84 -9.24
C GLY A 28 17.41 -22.65 -9.10
N ILE A 29 16.73 -22.32 -10.19
CA ILE A 29 15.67 -21.33 -10.25
C ILE A 29 14.37 -22.10 -10.53
N ILE A 30 13.36 -21.83 -9.72
CA ILE A 30 12.04 -22.48 -9.79
C ILE A 30 11.01 -21.47 -10.24
N ASP A 31 10.16 -21.85 -11.21
CA ASP A 31 9.03 -21.00 -11.63
C ASP A 31 7.78 -21.85 -11.84
N SER A 32 6.62 -21.30 -11.45
CA SER A 32 5.33 -21.99 -11.64
C SER A 32 4.83 -21.94 -13.08
N ASN A 33 5.40 -21.09 -13.94
CA ASN A 33 5.04 -20.97 -15.35
C ASN A 33 5.77 -22.02 -16.21
N PRO A 34 5.07 -23.05 -16.74
CA PRO A 34 5.71 -24.09 -17.56
C PRO A 34 6.43 -23.57 -18.82
N ALA A 35 6.00 -22.43 -19.35
CA ALA A 35 6.61 -21.85 -20.55
C ALA A 35 8.07 -21.38 -20.34
N LYS A 36 8.51 -21.26 -19.08
CA LYS A 36 9.87 -20.87 -18.73
C LYS A 36 10.80 -22.05 -18.44
N TRP A 37 10.26 -23.24 -18.24
CA TRP A 37 11.07 -24.40 -17.88
C TRP A 37 12.04 -24.78 -18.99
N GLY A 38 13.28 -25.12 -18.58
CA GLY A 38 14.35 -25.44 -19.52
C GLY A 38 15.09 -24.20 -20.09
N THR A 39 14.57 -22.97 -19.83
CA THR A 39 15.36 -21.75 -20.10
C THR A 39 16.31 -21.45 -18.94
N GLU A 40 17.21 -20.51 -19.10
CA GLU A 40 18.22 -20.18 -18.08
C GLU A 40 18.30 -18.68 -17.79
N ILE A 41 18.77 -18.33 -16.57
CA ILE A 41 19.17 -16.97 -16.17
C ILE A 41 20.56 -17.10 -15.58
N ASP A 42 21.54 -16.35 -16.10
CA ASP A 42 22.96 -16.38 -15.67
C ASP A 42 23.54 -17.81 -15.61
N GLY A 43 23.18 -18.68 -16.57
CA GLY A 43 23.65 -20.08 -16.67
C GLY A 43 22.98 -21.03 -15.68
N ILE A 44 21.91 -20.62 -15.00
CA ILE A 44 21.15 -21.46 -14.07
C ILE A 44 19.79 -21.78 -14.69
N PHE A 45 19.49 -23.09 -14.85
CA PHE A 45 18.24 -23.54 -15.45
C PHE A 45 17.02 -23.22 -14.59
N ILE A 46 15.92 -22.90 -15.26
CA ILE A 46 14.61 -22.73 -14.65
C ILE A 46 13.88 -24.06 -14.69
N SER A 47 13.49 -24.55 -13.53
CA SER A 47 12.84 -25.85 -13.36
C SER A 47 11.44 -25.72 -12.79
N SER A 48 10.71 -26.83 -12.82
CA SER A 48 9.39 -26.91 -12.22
C SER A 48 9.44 -26.95 -10.69
N PRO A 49 8.38 -26.51 -9.99
CA PRO A 49 8.32 -26.59 -8.53
C PRO A 49 8.43 -28.02 -7.95
N GLN A 50 8.20 -29.06 -8.76
CA GLN A 50 8.36 -30.46 -8.33
C GLN A 50 9.79 -30.80 -7.93
N GLU A 51 10.78 -30.12 -8.49
CA GLU A 51 12.19 -30.31 -8.11
C GLU A 51 12.44 -30.06 -6.63
N LEU A 52 11.68 -29.17 -6.00
CA LEU A 52 11.81 -28.87 -4.56
C LEU A 52 11.43 -30.07 -3.67
N ILE A 53 10.67 -31.03 -4.16
CA ILE A 53 10.31 -32.23 -3.38
C ILE A 53 11.56 -33.09 -3.09
N GLU A 54 12.48 -33.16 -4.05
CA GLU A 54 13.74 -33.90 -3.91
C GLU A 54 14.78 -33.11 -3.10
N HIS A 55 14.57 -31.81 -2.96
CA HIS A 55 15.48 -30.86 -2.28
C HIS A 55 14.82 -30.14 -1.09
N ASN A 56 13.93 -30.81 -0.36
CA ASN A 56 13.10 -30.20 0.68
C ASN A 56 13.86 -29.69 1.92
N GLU A 57 15.12 -30.06 2.08
CA GLU A 57 16.03 -29.52 3.13
C GLU A 57 16.81 -28.28 2.67
N ALA A 58 16.75 -27.89 1.38
CA ALA A 58 17.42 -26.71 0.90
C ALA A 58 16.70 -25.42 1.32
N LEU A 59 17.45 -24.32 1.36
CA LEU A 59 16.86 -23.00 1.53
C LEU A 59 16.13 -22.58 0.25
N VAL A 60 14.97 -21.96 0.39
CA VAL A 60 14.17 -21.44 -0.74
C VAL A 60 13.91 -19.96 -0.52
N CYS A 61 14.43 -19.11 -1.41
CA CYS A 61 14.16 -17.69 -1.40
C CYS A 61 13.02 -17.36 -2.38
N VAL A 62 11.95 -16.76 -1.89
CA VAL A 62 10.86 -16.25 -2.73
C VAL A 62 11.24 -14.88 -3.28
N THR A 63 11.38 -14.78 -4.60
CA THR A 63 11.89 -13.60 -5.31
C THR A 63 10.79 -12.73 -5.94
N PHE A 64 9.54 -12.87 -5.53
CA PHE A 64 8.44 -12.04 -6.04
C PHE A 64 7.49 -11.63 -4.92
N TYR A 65 6.77 -10.53 -5.12
CA TYR A 65 5.64 -10.19 -4.28
C TYR A 65 4.45 -11.08 -4.63
N SER A 66 4.03 -11.90 -3.70
CA SER A 66 2.84 -12.74 -3.82
C SER A 66 1.57 -11.95 -3.46
N THR A 67 1.41 -10.78 -4.06
CA THR A 67 0.18 -9.99 -3.88
C THR A 67 -0.95 -10.48 -4.80
N ILE A 68 -0.63 -11.29 -5.82
CA ILE A 68 -1.58 -11.77 -6.84
C ILE A 68 -2.14 -13.16 -6.50
N VAL A 69 -1.45 -13.93 -5.65
CA VAL A 69 -1.84 -15.32 -5.39
C VAL A 69 -2.74 -15.34 -4.18
N HIS A 70 -3.98 -15.78 -4.36
CA HIS A 70 -4.95 -15.98 -3.27
C HIS A 70 -4.47 -17.01 -2.24
N GLU A 71 -3.53 -17.87 -2.62
CA GLU A 71 -2.86 -18.78 -1.69
C GLU A 71 -1.51 -18.20 -1.27
N PRO A 72 -1.21 -18.13 0.04
CA PRO A 72 0.09 -17.72 0.54
C PRO A 72 1.17 -18.66 0.00
N ILE A 73 2.07 -18.15 -0.84
CA ILE A 73 3.09 -18.98 -1.51
C ILE A 73 3.94 -19.78 -0.52
N TRP A 74 4.16 -19.26 0.68
CA TRP A 74 4.89 -19.96 1.71
C TRP A 74 4.13 -21.17 2.25
N ASP A 75 2.81 -21.06 2.35
CA ASP A 75 1.98 -22.19 2.74
C ASP A 75 1.94 -23.25 1.65
N VAL A 76 1.93 -22.82 0.38
CA VAL A 76 2.07 -23.73 -0.76
C VAL A 76 3.43 -24.46 -0.74
N LEU A 77 4.53 -23.73 -0.49
CA LEU A 77 5.86 -24.31 -0.40
C LEU A 77 5.96 -25.31 0.75
N GLU A 78 5.38 -24.98 1.90
CA GLU A 78 5.39 -25.84 3.08
C GLU A 78 4.48 -27.07 2.91
N GLN A 79 3.25 -26.88 2.49
CA GLN A 79 2.25 -27.96 2.44
C GLN A 79 2.41 -28.88 1.22
N LYS A 80 2.64 -28.30 0.04
CA LYS A 80 2.70 -29.01 -1.22
C LYS A 80 4.10 -29.56 -1.53
N TYR A 81 5.13 -28.75 -1.26
CA TYR A 81 6.52 -29.11 -1.60
C TYR A 81 7.35 -29.52 -0.38
N ARG A 82 6.76 -29.52 0.83
CA ARG A 82 7.34 -30.00 2.09
C ARG A 82 8.59 -29.23 2.52
N ILE A 83 8.73 -27.95 2.07
CA ILE A 83 9.81 -27.09 2.52
C ILE A 83 9.52 -26.65 3.95
N LYS A 84 10.46 -26.86 4.87
CA LYS A 84 10.31 -26.44 6.26
C LYS A 84 10.26 -24.91 6.35
N ARG A 85 9.35 -24.38 7.18
CA ARG A 85 9.14 -22.93 7.31
C ARG A 85 10.41 -22.13 7.58
N TYR A 86 11.31 -22.66 8.37
CA TYR A 86 12.59 -22.02 8.68
C TYR A 86 13.61 -22.05 7.53
N ASN A 87 13.36 -22.82 6.48
CA ASN A 87 14.14 -22.83 5.25
C ASN A 87 13.62 -21.82 4.20
N LEU A 88 12.49 -21.15 4.48
CA LEU A 88 11.92 -20.15 3.58
C LEU A 88 12.50 -18.77 3.90
N LEU A 89 13.07 -18.13 2.89
CA LEU A 89 13.68 -16.82 2.96
C LEU A 89 12.93 -15.83 2.06
N SER A 90 12.89 -14.58 2.48
CA SER A 90 12.46 -13.48 1.61
C SER A 90 13.61 -12.98 0.74
N PHE A 91 13.29 -12.23 -0.29
CA PHE A 91 14.29 -11.51 -1.08
C PHE A 91 15.18 -10.62 -0.20
N TYR A 92 14.58 -9.95 0.78
CA TYR A 92 15.29 -9.01 1.65
C TYR A 92 16.20 -9.68 2.66
N ASP A 93 15.92 -10.90 3.09
CA ASP A 93 16.83 -11.68 3.96
C ASP A 93 18.17 -11.91 3.26
N ILE A 94 18.13 -12.20 1.96
CA ILE A 94 19.36 -12.39 1.16
C ILE A 94 20.05 -11.05 0.88
N MET A 95 19.29 -10.01 0.56
CA MET A 95 19.84 -8.70 0.26
C MET A 95 20.54 -8.07 1.46
N ILE A 96 19.95 -8.13 2.66
CA ILE A 96 20.62 -7.58 3.84
C ILE A 96 21.92 -8.32 4.17
N GLU A 97 21.93 -9.66 4.00
CA GLU A 97 23.15 -10.45 4.17
C GLU A 97 24.24 -10.04 3.17
N ALA A 98 23.88 -9.82 1.91
CA ALA A 98 24.82 -9.32 0.91
C ALA A 98 25.37 -7.94 1.30
N TYR A 99 24.50 -7.03 1.76
CA TYR A 99 24.94 -5.68 2.12
C TYR A 99 25.77 -5.61 3.39
N ARG A 100 25.60 -6.52 4.36
CA ARG A 100 26.53 -6.64 5.50
C ARG A 100 27.98 -6.86 5.05
N ASN A 101 28.17 -7.51 3.91
CA ASN A 101 29.49 -7.81 3.36
C ASN A 101 30.01 -6.75 2.37
N ILE A 102 29.16 -5.88 1.84
CA ILE A 102 29.52 -4.87 0.85
C ILE A 102 29.60 -3.47 1.47
N ALA A 103 28.72 -3.17 2.41
CA ALA A 103 28.57 -1.84 2.98
C ALA A 103 29.78 -1.41 3.79
N ARG A 104 30.11 -0.13 3.69
CA ARG A 104 31.14 0.52 4.51
C ARG A 104 30.44 1.35 5.58
N ILE A 105 30.56 0.90 6.82
CA ILE A 105 30.02 1.61 7.98
C ILE A 105 31.22 2.00 8.83
N ASP A 106 31.79 3.17 8.53
CA ASP A 106 32.94 3.69 9.27
C ASP A 106 32.50 4.12 10.69
N LYS A 107 33.40 3.91 11.67
CA LYS A 107 33.16 4.43 13.03
C LYS A 107 33.19 5.95 13.00
N VAL A 108 32.04 6.57 13.10
CA VAL A 108 31.91 8.04 13.16
C VAL A 108 31.90 8.48 14.62
N GLY A 109 32.69 9.51 14.93
CA GLY A 109 32.57 10.19 16.20
C GLY A 109 31.18 10.82 16.32
N LEU A 110 30.44 10.46 17.37
CA LEU A 110 29.09 11.00 17.61
C LEU A 110 29.16 12.51 17.77
N CYS A 111 28.57 13.25 16.85
CA CYS A 111 28.36 14.69 17.00
C CYS A 111 27.14 14.92 17.86
N ASN A 112 27.21 15.89 18.77
CA ASN A 112 26.07 16.32 19.55
C ASN A 112 25.11 17.13 18.65
N ARG A 113 24.28 16.43 17.86
CA ARG A 113 23.31 17.03 16.92
C ARG A 113 21.90 16.93 17.48
N ASN A 114 21.05 17.86 17.10
CA ASN A 114 19.62 17.76 17.39
C ASN A 114 19.02 16.55 16.68
N HIS A 115 18.21 15.78 17.37
CA HIS A 115 17.51 14.62 16.83
C HIS A 115 16.62 15.02 15.64
N ARG A 116 16.78 14.37 14.50
CA ARG A 116 16.04 14.64 13.27
C ARG A 116 15.17 13.43 12.92
N ILE A 117 14.04 13.70 12.28
CA ILE A 117 13.06 12.70 11.91
C ILE A 117 12.85 12.75 10.40
N PHE A 118 13.00 11.61 9.73
CA PHE A 118 12.90 11.49 8.28
C PHE A 118 11.77 10.56 7.91
N PHE A 119 10.81 11.08 7.16
CA PHE A 119 9.75 10.29 6.53
C PHE A 119 10.23 9.89 5.15
N ASP A 120 10.26 8.59 4.90
CA ASP A 120 10.75 8.06 3.65
C ASP A 120 9.69 8.07 2.55
N GLY A 121 9.98 8.78 1.48
CA GLY A 121 9.28 8.87 0.21
C GLY A 121 10.28 8.92 -0.95
N SER A 122 11.45 8.29 -0.78
CA SER A 122 12.58 8.31 -1.72
C SER A 122 12.25 7.77 -3.11
N TRP A 123 11.17 7.00 -3.24
CA TRP A 123 10.63 6.53 -4.53
C TRP A 123 9.85 7.60 -5.31
N GLY A 124 9.64 8.79 -4.74
CA GLY A 124 8.86 9.88 -5.31
C GLY A 124 7.44 10.00 -4.74
N LEU A 125 6.82 11.15 -5.01
CA LEU A 125 5.47 11.49 -4.50
C LEU A 125 4.42 11.51 -5.63
N GLY A 126 4.38 10.45 -6.42
CA GLY A 126 3.41 10.28 -7.50
C GLY A 126 1.95 10.19 -7.02
N LEU A 127 1.12 9.49 -7.78
CA LEU A 127 -0.28 9.24 -7.43
C LEU A 127 -0.39 7.96 -6.60
N GLY A 128 -0.89 8.09 -5.37
CA GLY A 128 -1.12 6.97 -4.47
C GLY A 128 -1.54 7.40 -3.07
N GLY A 129 -2.03 6.44 -2.29
CA GLY A 129 -2.49 6.69 -0.93
C GLY A 129 -1.34 7.04 0.02
N VAL A 130 -0.20 6.35 -0.10
CA VAL A 130 0.99 6.59 0.74
C VAL A 130 1.60 7.95 0.42
N GLU A 131 1.73 8.29 -0.85
CA GLU A 131 2.25 9.57 -1.33
C GLU A 131 1.37 10.74 -0.88
N SER A 132 0.04 10.57 -0.92
CA SER A 132 -0.91 11.55 -0.39
C SER A 132 -0.75 11.71 1.12
N TRP A 133 -0.65 10.61 1.84
CA TRP A 133 -0.44 10.60 3.29
C TRP A 133 0.86 11.31 3.69
N LEU A 134 1.97 11.08 2.98
CA LEU A 134 3.24 11.76 3.23
C LEU A 134 3.12 13.28 3.08
N LYS A 135 2.44 13.75 2.05
CA LYS A 135 2.18 15.20 1.86
C LYS A 135 1.30 15.76 2.98
N ASP A 136 0.23 15.05 3.34
CA ASP A 136 -0.73 15.51 4.35
C ASP A 136 -0.10 15.55 5.76
N ILE A 137 0.72 14.57 6.15
CA ILE A 137 1.40 14.58 7.46
C ILE A 137 2.43 15.70 7.55
N MET A 138 3.17 16.00 6.47
CA MET A 138 4.12 17.11 6.46
C MET A 138 3.39 18.47 6.57
N ARG A 139 2.23 18.64 5.91
CA ARG A 139 1.39 19.84 6.07
C ARG A 139 0.96 20.05 7.52
N LEU A 140 0.48 18.96 8.17
CA LEU A 140 0.10 19.00 9.58
C LEU A 140 1.27 19.36 10.48
N PHE A 141 2.46 18.80 10.24
CA PHE A 141 3.62 19.13 11.05
C PHE A 141 4.06 20.59 10.87
N VAL A 142 3.85 21.19 9.69
CA VAL A 142 4.03 22.64 9.51
C VAL A 142 2.95 23.42 10.27
N GLU A 143 1.68 23.03 10.15
CA GLU A 143 0.54 23.69 10.81
C GLU A 143 0.66 23.66 12.36
N TYR A 144 1.22 22.58 12.90
CA TYR A 144 1.38 22.40 14.35
C TYR A 144 2.80 22.67 14.86
N ASP A 145 3.65 23.39 14.10
CA ASP A 145 5.01 23.81 14.47
C ASP A 145 5.99 22.68 14.85
N ILE A 146 5.81 21.50 14.29
CA ILE A 146 6.76 20.39 14.49
C ILE A 146 7.96 20.58 13.55
N SER A 147 9.09 21.09 14.06
CA SER A 147 10.16 21.64 13.22
C SER A 147 11.23 20.66 12.73
N ASN A 148 11.43 19.53 13.37
CA ASN A 148 12.54 18.59 13.10
C ASN A 148 12.15 17.37 12.22
N CYS A 149 10.98 17.40 11.59
CA CYS A 149 10.50 16.38 10.67
C CYS A 149 10.74 16.79 9.21
N PHE A 150 11.29 15.87 8.42
CA PHE A 150 11.65 16.08 7.02
C PHE A 150 11.12 14.94 6.16
N LEU A 151 10.79 15.24 4.92
CA LEU A 151 10.38 14.27 3.91
C LEU A 151 11.55 14.01 2.95
N LEU A 152 11.97 12.77 2.85
CA LEU A 152 12.93 12.32 1.85
C LEU A 152 12.16 12.01 0.56
N THR A 153 12.50 12.64 -0.54
CA THR A 153 11.90 12.32 -1.85
C THR A 153 12.80 12.78 -2.98
N HIS A 154 12.57 12.30 -4.19
CA HIS A 154 13.20 12.90 -5.38
C HIS A 154 12.28 13.98 -5.96
N LEU A 155 12.88 15.03 -6.51
CA LEU A 155 12.17 16.23 -6.98
C LEU A 155 11.83 16.18 -8.47
N ASP A 156 12.30 15.19 -9.22
CA ASP A 156 12.09 15.10 -10.67
C ASP A 156 10.60 14.93 -11.01
N GLY A 157 10.02 15.99 -11.56
CA GLY A 157 8.63 15.99 -12.04
C GLY A 157 7.54 15.93 -10.96
N THR A 158 7.92 16.03 -9.68
CA THR A 158 6.98 15.97 -8.56
C THR A 158 6.58 17.36 -8.11
N THR A 159 5.27 17.66 -8.10
CA THR A 159 4.74 18.89 -7.49
C THR A 159 4.75 18.77 -5.95
N ILE A 160 5.60 19.57 -5.34
CA ILE A 160 5.66 19.70 -3.87
C ILE A 160 4.81 20.90 -3.47
N PRO A 161 3.86 20.77 -2.53
CA PRO A 161 3.11 21.92 -2.00
C PRO A 161 4.04 22.96 -1.36
N ASP A 162 3.84 24.24 -1.68
CA ASP A 162 4.71 25.35 -1.20
C ASP A 162 4.89 25.35 0.32
N CYS A 163 3.83 25.05 1.05
CA CYS A 163 3.86 25.05 2.52
C CYS A 163 4.81 24.01 3.14
N ILE A 164 5.23 22.98 2.40
CA ILE A 164 6.16 21.95 2.90
C ILE A 164 7.52 21.95 2.21
N GLN A 165 7.78 22.85 1.26
CA GLN A 165 9.05 22.89 0.51
C GLN A 165 10.29 22.91 1.42
N ASN A 166 10.26 23.67 2.49
CA ASN A 166 11.36 23.77 3.45
C ASN A 166 11.57 22.50 4.31
N ARG A 167 10.69 21.51 4.17
CA ARG A 167 10.73 20.22 4.87
C ARG A 167 11.09 19.07 3.95
N VAL A 168 11.26 19.33 2.68
CA VAL A 168 11.61 18.31 1.69
C VAL A 168 13.12 18.29 1.47
N LEU A 169 13.69 17.11 1.54
CA LEU A 169 15.09 16.86 1.21
C LEU A 169 15.12 16.06 -0.08
N ASP A 170 15.82 16.58 -1.08
CA ASP A 170 16.05 15.86 -2.33
C ASP A 170 16.94 14.64 -2.06
N PHE A 171 16.31 13.50 -2.07
CA PHE A 171 16.93 12.22 -1.81
C PHE A 171 16.49 11.21 -2.85
N SER A 172 17.06 11.32 -4.04
CA SER A 172 16.85 10.36 -5.11
C SER A 172 17.65 9.10 -4.82
N ILE A 173 16.96 8.01 -4.49
CA ILE A 173 17.46 6.66 -4.68
C ILE A 173 16.86 6.18 -5.99
N ALA A 174 17.63 5.40 -6.78
CA ALA A 174 17.16 4.96 -8.09
C ALA A 174 15.75 4.37 -8.03
N GLU A 175 15.05 4.49 -9.14
CA GLU A 175 13.71 3.95 -9.31
C GLU A 175 13.58 2.58 -8.64
N SER A 176 12.58 2.42 -7.81
CA SER A 176 12.32 1.27 -6.96
C SER A 176 12.70 -0.07 -7.59
N GLY A 177 13.64 -0.78 -6.97
CA GLY A 177 14.02 -2.14 -7.32
C GLY A 177 15.34 -2.30 -8.07
N VAL A 178 16.21 -1.30 -8.12
CA VAL A 178 17.56 -1.47 -8.71
C VAL A 178 18.58 -1.93 -7.67
N TYR A 179 18.50 -1.52 -6.42
CA TYR A 179 19.34 -1.99 -5.30
C TYR A 179 20.84 -2.07 -5.62
N THR A 180 21.42 -1.03 -6.25
CA THR A 180 22.85 -1.06 -6.51
C THR A 180 23.66 -0.81 -5.23
N PRO A 181 24.89 -1.37 -5.11
CA PRO A 181 25.76 -1.10 -3.96
C PRO A 181 25.99 0.39 -3.70
N LYS A 182 26.07 1.20 -4.76
CA LYS A 182 26.27 2.65 -4.68
C LYS A 182 25.07 3.35 -4.03
N GLU A 183 23.86 2.94 -4.38
CA GLU A 183 22.62 3.56 -3.86
C GLU A 183 22.38 3.21 -2.40
N VAL A 184 22.60 1.95 -2.03
CA VAL A 184 22.51 1.56 -0.62
C VAL A 184 23.61 2.23 0.20
N GLN A 185 24.84 2.38 -0.33
CA GLN A 185 25.88 3.12 0.37
C GLN A 185 25.50 4.60 0.55
N LYS A 186 24.91 5.25 -0.47
CA LYS A 186 24.40 6.62 -0.35
C LYS A 186 23.36 6.74 0.79
N ALA A 187 22.46 5.77 0.90
CA ALA A 187 21.48 5.74 1.98
C ALA A 187 22.11 5.50 3.35
N ILE A 188 23.12 4.60 3.45
CA ILE A 188 23.91 4.37 4.66
C ILE A 188 24.62 5.64 5.10
N ASP A 189 25.32 6.30 4.19
CA ASP A 189 26.05 7.55 4.47
C ASP A 189 25.09 8.65 4.95
N PHE A 190 23.89 8.74 4.34
CA PHE A 190 22.86 9.67 4.78
C PHE A 190 22.42 9.39 6.22
N VAL A 191 22.11 8.14 6.57
CA VAL A 191 21.70 7.78 7.94
C VAL A 191 22.82 8.10 8.94
N ILE A 192 24.06 7.69 8.65
CA ILE A 192 25.23 7.95 9.50
C ILE A 192 25.43 9.46 9.72
N CYS A 193 25.35 10.26 8.65
CA CYS A 193 25.55 11.72 8.73
C CYS A 193 24.45 12.43 9.50
N ASN A 194 23.30 11.79 9.72
CA ASN A 194 22.17 12.39 10.41
C ASN A 194 21.87 11.80 11.81
N MET A 195 22.72 10.88 12.30
CA MET A 195 22.56 10.35 13.68
C MET A 195 22.76 11.45 14.76
N PRO A 196 21.99 11.44 15.87
CA PRO A 196 20.88 10.55 16.15
C PRO A 196 19.63 10.92 15.35
N CYS A 197 18.92 9.88 14.82
CA CYS A 197 17.75 10.11 13.98
C CYS A 197 16.66 9.04 14.15
N THR A 198 15.44 9.42 13.75
CA THR A 198 14.32 8.48 13.54
C THR A 198 14.03 8.40 12.04
N ILE A 199 13.94 7.19 11.51
CA ILE A 199 13.51 6.92 10.13
C ILE A 199 12.10 6.34 10.18
N VAL A 200 11.15 7.02 9.53
CA VAL A 200 9.76 6.56 9.40
C VAL A 200 9.60 5.98 8.01
N LEU A 201 9.39 4.69 7.95
CA LEU A 201 9.31 3.89 6.72
C LEU A 201 7.87 3.53 6.39
N SER A 202 7.51 3.51 5.11
CA SER A 202 6.19 3.07 4.63
C SER A 202 6.28 1.89 3.67
N ARG A 203 7.49 1.46 3.34
CA ARG A 203 7.78 0.30 2.48
C ARG A 203 9.16 -0.26 2.80
N ILE A 204 9.45 -1.40 2.18
CA ILE A 204 10.75 -2.05 2.24
C ILE A 204 11.52 -1.66 0.97
N ASP A 205 12.60 -0.92 1.14
CA ASP A 205 13.47 -0.42 0.07
C ASP A 205 14.92 -0.25 0.56
N GLU A 206 15.72 0.47 -0.24
CA GLU A 206 17.14 0.73 0.05
C GLU A 206 17.35 1.55 1.31
N VAL A 207 16.43 2.50 1.61
CA VAL A 207 16.49 3.32 2.85
C VAL A 207 16.29 2.43 4.06
N MET A 208 15.33 1.50 3.99
CA MET A 208 15.10 0.56 5.07
C MET A 208 16.30 -0.36 5.30
N LEU A 209 16.88 -0.94 4.22
CA LEU A 209 18.07 -1.76 4.35
C LEU A 209 19.22 -0.98 4.96
N ALA A 210 19.43 0.26 4.53
CA ALA A 210 20.46 1.15 5.07
C ALA A 210 20.20 1.46 6.57
N ALA A 211 18.97 1.79 6.93
CA ALA A 211 18.60 2.08 8.31
C ALA A 211 18.85 0.87 9.22
N PHE A 212 18.52 -0.35 8.78
CA PHE A 212 18.80 -1.57 9.52
C PHE A 212 20.28 -1.82 9.71
N LEU A 213 21.08 -1.72 8.64
CA LEU A 213 22.53 -1.92 8.71
C LEU A 213 23.21 -0.91 9.63
N VAL A 214 22.81 0.35 9.59
CA VAL A 214 23.35 1.36 10.50
C VAL A 214 22.88 1.11 11.94
N LYS A 215 21.64 0.73 12.15
CA LYS A 215 21.10 0.40 13.48
C LYS A 215 21.78 -0.82 14.11
N GLU A 216 22.14 -1.83 13.34
CA GLU A 216 22.94 -2.97 13.84
C GLU A 216 24.27 -2.52 14.49
N ASN A 217 24.87 -1.45 13.97
CA ASN A 217 26.12 -0.90 14.47
C ASN A 217 25.94 0.22 15.51
N TYR A 218 24.81 0.92 15.44
CA TYR A 218 24.47 2.09 16.27
C TYR A 218 23.04 2.03 16.79
N PRO A 219 22.68 1.01 17.62
CA PRO A 219 21.29 0.75 18.01
C PRO A 219 20.62 1.92 18.75
N GLU A 220 21.39 2.69 19.55
CA GLU A 220 20.88 3.82 20.32
C GLU A 220 20.80 5.12 19.50
N GLN A 221 21.33 5.13 18.27
CA GLN A 221 21.42 6.32 17.44
C GLN A 221 20.43 6.34 16.27
N VAL A 222 19.82 5.18 15.96
CA VAL A 222 18.86 5.05 14.88
C VAL A 222 17.59 4.39 15.41
N ARG A 223 16.50 5.13 15.35
CA ARG A 223 15.17 4.61 15.67
C ARG A 223 14.38 4.40 14.38
N ILE A 224 13.64 3.29 14.30
CA ILE A 224 12.89 2.93 13.11
C ILE A 224 11.42 2.74 13.45
N ILE A 225 10.56 3.48 12.76
CA ILE A 225 9.10 3.36 12.83
C ILE A 225 8.59 2.89 11.49
N MET A 226 7.86 1.77 11.47
CA MET A 226 7.22 1.24 10.27
C MET A 226 5.75 1.63 10.23
N VAL A 227 5.34 2.29 9.15
CA VAL A 227 3.92 2.58 8.88
C VAL A 227 3.38 1.54 7.91
N ASP A 228 2.45 0.73 8.37
CA ASP A 228 1.86 -0.33 7.56
C ASP A 228 0.54 0.14 6.92
N HIS A 229 0.58 0.32 5.60
CA HIS A 229 -0.54 0.75 4.76
C HIS A 229 -1.23 -0.40 4.04
N GLY A 230 -0.70 -1.61 4.12
CA GLY A 230 -1.18 -2.77 3.38
C GLY A 230 -1.75 -3.87 4.26
N SER A 231 -2.37 -4.85 3.63
CA SER A 231 -2.93 -6.01 4.33
C SER A 231 -2.62 -7.34 3.62
N CYS A 232 -1.64 -7.37 2.70
CA CYS A 232 -1.29 -8.60 2.02
C CYS A 232 -0.22 -9.41 2.76
N ASP A 233 -0.32 -10.72 2.67
CA ASP A 233 0.57 -11.66 3.35
C ASP A 233 2.05 -11.46 2.99
N GLY A 234 2.34 -11.12 1.73
CA GLY A 234 3.72 -10.85 1.28
C GLY A 234 4.36 -9.67 2.01
N MET A 235 3.62 -8.57 2.21
CA MET A 235 4.12 -7.41 2.96
C MET A 235 4.38 -7.76 4.43
N TYR A 236 3.47 -8.48 5.07
CA TYR A 236 3.68 -8.91 6.45
C TYR A 236 4.94 -9.77 6.60
N ARG A 237 5.20 -10.68 5.68
CA ARG A 237 6.40 -11.52 5.75
C ARG A 237 7.67 -10.70 5.64
N ASP A 238 7.73 -9.82 4.66
CA ASP A 238 8.89 -8.98 4.42
C ASP A 238 9.16 -8.06 5.63
N ILE A 239 8.12 -7.43 6.19
CA ILE A 239 8.24 -6.59 7.39
C ILE A 239 8.65 -7.42 8.61
N LEU A 240 8.09 -8.62 8.79
CA LEU A 240 8.33 -9.44 9.97
C LEU A 240 9.70 -10.13 9.96
N SER A 241 10.34 -10.31 8.81
CA SER A 241 11.75 -10.74 8.75
C SER A 241 12.66 -9.79 9.54
N PHE A 242 12.28 -8.51 9.65
CA PHE A 242 13.05 -7.47 10.33
C PHE A 242 12.40 -6.95 11.63
N LYS A 243 11.46 -7.68 12.20
CA LYS A 243 10.70 -7.21 13.37
C LYS A 243 11.56 -6.82 14.58
N SER A 244 12.75 -7.41 14.74
CA SER A 244 13.70 -7.06 15.81
C SER A 244 14.39 -5.71 15.61
N MET A 245 14.34 -5.15 14.40
CA MET A 245 14.95 -3.86 14.07
C MET A 245 13.96 -2.69 14.13
N ILE A 246 12.66 -2.99 14.19
CA ILE A 246 11.59 -1.99 14.17
C ILE A 246 11.18 -1.67 15.62
N ASP A 247 11.28 -0.42 16.02
CA ASP A 247 10.97 0.03 17.38
C ASP A 247 9.47 0.22 17.59
N LYS A 248 8.76 0.72 16.57
CA LYS A 248 7.31 0.95 16.63
C LYS A 248 6.66 0.65 15.29
N TYR A 249 5.41 0.20 15.34
CA TYR A 249 4.55 0.04 14.17
C TYR A 249 3.37 1.00 14.25
N VAL A 250 3.04 1.63 13.13
CA VAL A 250 1.83 2.45 12.95
C VAL A 250 0.97 1.78 11.90
N CYS A 251 -0.20 1.31 12.28
CA CYS A 251 -1.15 0.64 11.39
C CYS A 251 -2.26 1.60 11.00
N VAL A 252 -2.63 1.64 9.74
CA VAL A 252 -3.73 2.49 9.26
C VAL A 252 -5.11 1.95 9.63
N SER A 253 -5.20 0.69 10.07
CA SER A 253 -6.45 0.06 10.54
C SER A 253 -6.23 -0.89 11.72
N SER A 254 -7.28 -1.11 12.50
CA SER A 254 -7.27 -2.07 13.62
C SER A 254 -7.09 -3.52 13.15
N GLY A 255 -7.52 -3.82 11.93
CA GLY A 255 -7.34 -5.14 11.33
C GLY A 255 -5.86 -5.44 11.05
N ILE A 256 -5.10 -4.48 10.52
CA ILE A 256 -3.66 -4.60 10.33
C ILE A 256 -2.95 -4.80 11.69
N LYS A 257 -3.31 -3.99 12.71
CA LYS A 257 -2.78 -4.17 14.07
C LYS A 257 -2.98 -5.60 14.58
N LYS A 258 -4.21 -6.12 14.49
CA LYS A 258 -4.54 -7.48 14.92
C LYS A 258 -3.71 -8.54 14.19
N GLU A 259 -3.48 -8.37 12.90
CA GLU A 259 -2.72 -9.32 12.10
C GLU A 259 -1.22 -9.29 12.46
N LEU A 260 -0.62 -8.14 12.70
CA LEU A 260 0.77 -8.03 13.18
C LEU A 260 0.95 -8.71 14.55
N ILE A 261 0.02 -8.48 15.49
CA ILE A 261 0.06 -9.10 16.82
C ILE A 261 -0.08 -10.63 16.70
N LYS A 262 -1.04 -11.11 15.90
CA LYS A 262 -1.22 -12.56 15.63
C LYS A 262 0.05 -13.21 15.07
N ARG A 263 0.85 -12.44 14.29
CA ARG A 263 2.13 -12.91 13.72
C ARG A 263 3.33 -12.69 14.65
N GLY A 264 3.09 -12.33 15.90
CA GLY A 264 4.11 -12.29 16.97
C GLY A 264 4.85 -10.97 17.09
N VAL A 265 4.26 -9.86 16.66
CA VAL A 265 4.70 -8.51 17.07
C VAL A 265 4.11 -8.19 18.42
N ALA A 266 4.91 -7.66 19.32
CA ALA A 266 4.48 -7.28 20.67
C ALA A 266 3.45 -6.14 20.62
N GLU A 267 2.35 -6.28 21.36
CA GLU A 267 1.22 -5.33 21.24
C GLU A 267 1.57 -3.90 21.65
N GLU A 268 2.47 -3.73 22.60
CA GLU A 268 2.90 -2.45 23.16
C GLU A 268 3.66 -1.57 22.14
N ILE A 269 4.19 -2.15 21.07
CA ILE A 269 4.87 -1.38 20.00
C ILE A 269 3.99 -1.18 18.78
N VAL A 270 2.73 -1.69 18.76
CA VAL A 270 1.83 -1.57 17.61
C VAL A 270 0.70 -0.58 17.89
N HIS A 271 0.66 0.49 17.13
CA HIS A 271 -0.29 1.59 17.27
C HIS A 271 -1.20 1.68 16.06
N THR A 272 -2.48 2.03 16.26
CA THR A 272 -3.41 2.31 15.15
C THR A 272 -3.67 3.79 15.06
N MET A 273 -3.54 4.38 13.87
CA MET A 273 -3.81 5.79 13.63
C MET A 273 -4.67 5.99 12.39
N THR A 274 -5.68 6.85 12.51
CA THR A 274 -6.48 7.29 11.36
C THR A 274 -5.86 8.57 10.81
N ALA A 275 -5.33 8.52 9.58
CA ALA A 275 -4.83 9.71 8.93
C ALA A 275 -5.94 10.75 8.78
N PRO A 276 -5.73 12.01 9.19
CA PRO A 276 -6.70 13.06 8.96
C PRO A 276 -6.72 13.42 7.48
N MET A 277 -7.89 13.87 7.04
CA MET A 277 -8.15 14.30 5.67
C MET A 277 -8.86 15.64 5.70
N PRO A 278 -8.66 16.51 4.70
CA PRO A 278 -9.46 17.72 4.55
C PRO A 278 -10.94 17.37 4.42
N TYR A 279 -11.80 18.07 5.13
CA TYR A 279 -13.25 17.96 5.01
C TYR A 279 -13.94 19.28 5.35
N GLU A 280 -15.15 19.47 4.81
CA GLU A 280 -15.99 20.59 5.17
C GLU A 280 -16.72 20.33 6.49
N ASP A 281 -16.71 21.31 7.40
CA ASP A 281 -17.31 21.18 8.72
C ASP A 281 -18.82 20.98 8.70
N ASN A 282 -19.48 21.47 7.64
CA ASN A 282 -20.91 21.33 7.43
C ASN A 282 -21.19 20.62 6.12
N LEU A 283 -21.80 19.46 6.19
CA LEU A 283 -22.23 18.72 5.00
C LEU A 283 -23.46 19.41 4.39
N ILE A 284 -23.25 20.20 3.33
CA ILE A 284 -24.33 20.79 2.53
C ILE A 284 -24.48 19.94 1.26
N ARG A 285 -25.30 18.90 1.32
CA ARG A 285 -25.50 17.97 0.20
C ARG A 285 -26.95 17.80 -0.19
N LYS A 286 -27.23 17.84 -1.50
CA LYS A 286 -28.53 17.45 -2.06
C LYS A 286 -28.40 16.07 -2.71
N TYR A 287 -29.06 15.08 -2.14
CA TYR A 287 -29.11 13.73 -2.67
C TYR A 287 -30.07 13.61 -3.86
N SER A 288 -29.79 12.70 -4.78
CA SER A 288 -30.63 12.42 -5.95
C SER A 288 -31.87 11.62 -5.57
N THR A 289 -32.89 12.27 -5.00
CA THR A 289 -34.13 11.61 -4.56
C THR A 289 -35.12 11.37 -5.68
N GLU A 290 -34.96 12.03 -6.84
CA GLU A 290 -35.86 11.90 -7.98
C GLU A 290 -35.60 10.59 -8.76
N PHE A 291 -36.58 9.72 -8.85
CA PHE A 291 -36.50 8.44 -9.58
C PHE A 291 -36.33 8.60 -11.09
N SER A 292 -36.68 9.74 -11.66
CA SER A 292 -36.48 10.05 -13.07
C SER A 292 -35.02 10.25 -13.42
N LYS A 293 -34.19 10.71 -12.48
CA LYS A 293 -32.76 10.97 -12.65
C LYS A 293 -31.92 9.71 -12.39
N PRO A 294 -30.81 9.50 -13.16
CA PRO A 294 -29.92 8.41 -12.89
C PRO A 294 -29.19 8.56 -11.55
N LEU A 295 -28.85 7.44 -10.89
CA LEU A 295 -27.90 7.41 -9.79
C LEU A 295 -26.51 7.82 -10.28
N LYS A 296 -25.78 8.59 -9.50
CA LYS A 296 -24.41 8.98 -9.79
C LYS A 296 -23.46 8.09 -9.02
N LEU A 297 -22.82 7.17 -9.72
CA LEU A 297 -21.82 6.28 -9.17
C LEU A 297 -20.43 6.91 -9.36
N GLY A 298 -19.56 6.79 -8.39
CA GLY A 298 -18.17 7.24 -8.45
C GLY A 298 -17.20 6.14 -8.08
N TYR A 299 -16.07 6.11 -8.75
CA TYR A 299 -14.86 5.39 -8.37
C TYR A 299 -13.70 6.37 -8.42
N ALA A 300 -12.78 6.32 -7.45
CA ALA A 300 -11.53 7.06 -7.50
C ALA A 300 -10.38 6.20 -7.01
N GLY A 301 -9.37 6.01 -7.87
CA GLY A 301 -8.19 5.20 -7.56
C GLY A 301 -7.41 4.77 -8.80
N ARG A 302 -6.34 4.00 -8.59
CA ARG A 302 -5.55 3.42 -9.70
C ARG A 302 -6.42 2.47 -10.53
N LEU A 303 -6.30 2.55 -11.86
CA LEU A 303 -7.02 1.67 -12.78
C LEU A 303 -6.19 0.41 -13.07
N GLU A 304 -6.14 -0.49 -12.08
CA GLU A 304 -5.34 -1.72 -12.12
C GLU A 304 -6.21 -2.94 -11.84
N VAL A 305 -5.89 -4.07 -12.46
CA VAL A 305 -6.54 -5.35 -12.13
C VAL A 305 -6.05 -5.83 -10.77
N PHE A 306 -4.77 -5.63 -10.53
CA PHE A 306 -4.12 -6.01 -9.30
C PHE A 306 -4.63 -5.14 -8.13
N GLU A 307 -5.01 -5.74 -7.01
CA GLU A 307 -5.63 -5.12 -5.82
C GLU A 307 -6.94 -4.36 -6.09
N LYS A 308 -6.99 -3.51 -7.13
CA LYS A 308 -8.12 -2.61 -7.41
C LYS A 308 -9.24 -3.28 -8.21
N ARG A 309 -8.98 -4.45 -8.80
CA ARG A 309 -9.94 -5.32 -9.44
C ARG A 309 -10.85 -4.62 -10.47
N MET A 310 -10.22 -3.89 -11.39
CA MET A 310 -10.97 -3.26 -12.49
C MET A 310 -11.72 -4.28 -13.36
N ASP A 311 -11.25 -5.52 -13.41
CA ASP A 311 -11.97 -6.64 -14.04
C ASP A 311 -13.34 -6.91 -13.37
N ILE A 312 -13.42 -6.81 -12.04
CA ILE A 312 -14.67 -6.94 -11.28
C ILE A 312 -15.56 -5.71 -11.49
N LEU A 313 -14.96 -4.51 -11.60
CA LEU A 313 -15.71 -3.28 -11.90
C LEU A 313 -16.46 -3.40 -13.23
N LEU A 314 -15.81 -3.95 -14.28
CA LEU A 314 -16.47 -4.18 -15.57
C LEU A 314 -17.60 -5.19 -15.47
N LYS A 315 -17.45 -6.27 -14.69
CA LYS A 315 -18.53 -7.24 -14.43
C LYS A 315 -19.71 -6.58 -13.68
N LEU A 316 -19.41 -5.73 -12.70
CA LEU A 316 -20.44 -4.96 -12.00
C LEU A 316 -21.23 -4.07 -12.97
N ILE A 317 -20.55 -3.35 -13.87
CA ILE A 317 -21.22 -2.51 -14.87
C ILE A 317 -22.18 -3.34 -15.74
N MET A 318 -21.74 -4.49 -16.27
CA MET A 318 -22.60 -5.37 -17.05
C MET A 318 -23.82 -5.88 -16.23
N ARG A 319 -23.59 -6.13 -14.94
CA ARG A 319 -24.69 -6.58 -14.07
C ARG A 319 -25.70 -5.48 -13.80
N LEU A 320 -25.26 -4.21 -13.67
CA LEU A 320 -26.15 -3.06 -13.56
C LEU A 320 -26.98 -2.87 -14.83
N GLU A 321 -26.40 -3.06 -16.03
CA GLU A 321 -27.11 -3.05 -17.30
C GLU A 321 -28.17 -4.16 -17.36
N TYR A 322 -27.80 -5.39 -17.00
CA TYR A 322 -28.72 -6.53 -16.97
C TYR A 322 -29.92 -6.27 -16.02
N LYS A 323 -29.68 -5.60 -14.88
CA LYS A 323 -30.73 -5.25 -13.91
C LYS A 323 -31.49 -3.97 -14.27
N HIS A 324 -31.22 -3.37 -15.41
CA HIS A 324 -31.84 -2.11 -15.86
C HIS A 324 -31.78 -1.00 -14.78
N VAL A 325 -30.61 -0.85 -14.13
CA VAL A 325 -30.35 0.25 -13.19
C VAL A 325 -30.16 1.54 -14.00
N LYS A 326 -30.80 2.62 -13.57
CA LYS A 326 -30.57 3.95 -14.16
C LYS A 326 -29.39 4.63 -13.45
N TYR A 327 -28.24 4.70 -14.08
CA TYR A 327 -27.03 5.28 -13.50
C TYR A 327 -26.20 6.06 -14.51
N VAL A 328 -25.31 6.90 -13.97
CA VAL A 328 -24.13 7.45 -14.62
C VAL A 328 -22.95 7.12 -13.73
N PHE A 329 -21.89 6.55 -14.29
CA PHE A 329 -20.71 6.13 -13.55
C PHE A 329 -19.49 6.95 -13.95
N ASN A 330 -18.93 7.71 -13.00
CA ASN A 330 -17.74 8.52 -13.18
C ASN A 330 -16.54 7.78 -12.56
N ILE A 331 -15.56 7.44 -13.38
CA ILE A 331 -14.36 6.70 -12.98
C ILE A 331 -13.19 7.67 -13.03
N ALA A 332 -12.66 8.03 -11.86
CA ALA A 332 -11.52 8.91 -11.69
C ALA A 332 -10.25 8.10 -11.41
N GLY A 333 -9.16 8.43 -12.10
CA GLY A 333 -7.86 7.80 -11.97
C GLY A 333 -7.23 7.45 -13.31
N SER A 334 -6.07 6.83 -13.25
CA SER A 334 -5.33 6.29 -14.39
C SER A 334 -4.64 4.98 -14.02
N GLY A 335 -4.18 4.21 -14.99
CA GLY A 335 -3.49 2.95 -14.75
C GLY A 335 -3.41 2.06 -16.00
N SER A 336 -2.78 0.92 -15.83
CA SER A 336 -2.53 -0.02 -16.95
C SER A 336 -3.81 -0.57 -17.58
N TYR A 337 -4.93 -0.55 -16.86
CA TYR A 337 -6.21 -1.07 -17.33
C TYR A 337 -7.12 -0.04 -18.00
N GLU A 338 -6.68 1.22 -18.11
CA GLU A 338 -7.48 2.33 -18.66
C GLU A 338 -7.95 2.04 -20.10
N ALA A 339 -7.04 1.64 -20.98
CA ALA A 339 -7.36 1.33 -22.38
C ALA A 339 -8.38 0.17 -22.50
N MET A 340 -8.33 -0.81 -21.58
CA MET A 340 -9.30 -1.90 -21.54
C MET A 340 -10.69 -1.40 -21.13
N ILE A 341 -10.77 -0.49 -20.16
CA ILE A 341 -12.05 0.12 -19.76
C ILE A 341 -12.63 0.96 -20.91
N GLN A 342 -11.81 1.76 -21.58
CA GLN A 342 -12.26 2.56 -22.76
C GLN A 342 -12.84 1.66 -23.84
N ARG A 343 -12.12 0.58 -24.20
CA ARG A 343 -12.59 -0.38 -25.17
C ARG A 343 -13.90 -1.06 -24.73
N PHE A 344 -13.99 -1.49 -23.46
CA PHE A 344 -15.20 -2.11 -22.93
C PHE A 344 -16.41 -1.16 -23.02
N VAL A 345 -16.24 0.13 -22.69
CA VAL A 345 -17.30 1.15 -22.79
C VAL A 345 -17.78 1.28 -24.23
N TYR A 346 -16.85 1.36 -25.18
CA TYR A 346 -17.17 1.47 -26.60
C TYR A 346 -17.87 0.21 -27.14
N ASP A 347 -17.31 -0.96 -26.88
CA ASP A 347 -17.84 -2.27 -27.38
C ASP A 347 -19.27 -2.55 -26.85
N ASN A 348 -19.66 -2.01 -25.70
CA ASN A 348 -20.97 -2.16 -25.09
C ASN A 348 -21.89 -0.93 -25.22
N ALA A 349 -21.52 0.07 -26.02
CA ALA A 349 -22.28 1.31 -26.24
C ALA A 349 -22.69 2.06 -24.94
N LEU A 350 -21.74 2.14 -24.00
CA LEU A 350 -21.95 2.72 -22.66
C LEU A 350 -21.45 4.16 -22.51
N ASP A 351 -21.03 4.82 -23.59
CA ASP A 351 -20.42 6.17 -23.60
C ASP A 351 -21.28 7.23 -22.90
N ASN A 352 -22.59 7.07 -22.95
CA ASN A 352 -23.53 7.98 -22.28
C ASN A 352 -23.68 7.71 -20.78
N ARG A 353 -23.19 6.60 -20.25
CA ARG A 353 -23.37 6.13 -18.86
C ARG A 353 -22.07 6.02 -18.09
N VAL A 354 -20.97 5.60 -18.71
CA VAL A 354 -19.67 5.38 -18.06
C VAL A 354 -18.67 6.39 -18.61
N ARG A 355 -18.08 7.17 -17.72
CA ARG A 355 -17.16 8.25 -18.05
C ARG A 355 -15.83 8.08 -17.34
N LEU A 356 -14.75 8.00 -18.08
CA LEU A 356 -13.40 8.11 -17.52
C LEU A 356 -13.08 9.60 -17.36
N ILE A 357 -12.83 10.00 -16.12
CA ILE A 357 -12.61 11.41 -15.77
C ILE A 357 -11.11 11.74 -15.82
N GLY A 358 -10.23 10.72 -15.87
CA GLY A 358 -8.80 10.89 -15.68
C GLY A 358 -8.44 11.16 -14.22
N ASN A 359 -7.20 11.60 -13.99
CA ASN A 359 -6.73 11.90 -12.65
C ASN A 359 -7.40 13.16 -12.10
N VAL A 360 -7.89 13.07 -10.86
CA VAL A 360 -8.45 14.20 -10.11
C VAL A 360 -7.38 14.69 -9.12
N GLU A 361 -7.06 15.96 -9.16
CA GLU A 361 -6.14 16.59 -8.23
C GLU A 361 -6.64 16.50 -6.78
N ARG A 362 -5.71 16.45 -5.83
CA ARG A 362 -6.01 16.24 -4.40
C ARG A 362 -6.98 17.25 -3.82
N ASP A 363 -6.86 18.50 -4.19
CA ASP A 363 -7.72 19.62 -3.77
C ASP A 363 -9.12 19.60 -4.41
N LYS A 364 -9.30 18.83 -5.51
CA LYS A 364 -10.56 18.70 -6.25
C LYS A 364 -11.31 17.40 -5.92
N ILE A 365 -10.71 16.48 -5.16
CA ILE A 365 -11.31 15.17 -4.91
C ILE A 365 -12.62 15.27 -4.10
N SER A 366 -12.71 16.19 -3.15
CA SER A 366 -13.94 16.47 -2.41
C SER A 366 -15.06 16.89 -3.35
N SER A 367 -14.79 17.84 -4.25
CA SER A 367 -15.75 18.29 -5.27
C SER A 367 -16.15 17.19 -6.26
N PHE A 368 -15.28 16.20 -6.52
CA PHE A 368 -15.65 15.01 -7.29
C PHE A 368 -16.66 14.17 -6.52
N TRP A 369 -16.38 13.84 -5.24
CA TRP A 369 -17.25 13.00 -4.41
C TRP A 369 -18.59 13.65 -4.07
N GLU A 370 -18.64 14.96 -3.89
CA GLU A 370 -19.89 15.72 -3.69
C GLU A 370 -20.91 15.52 -4.81
N LYS A 371 -20.43 15.23 -6.02
CA LYS A 371 -21.27 15.00 -7.19
C LYS A 371 -21.71 13.56 -7.36
N GLN A 372 -21.23 12.61 -6.53
CA GLN A 372 -21.57 11.20 -6.63
C GLN A 372 -22.55 10.80 -5.51
N ASP A 373 -23.56 10.02 -5.82
CA ASP A 373 -24.52 9.48 -4.82
C ASP A 373 -23.90 8.30 -4.09
N ILE A 374 -23.17 7.45 -4.82
CA ILE A 374 -22.59 6.20 -4.34
C ILE A 374 -21.10 6.16 -4.68
N ALA A 375 -20.29 5.79 -3.72
CA ALA A 375 -18.88 5.48 -3.92
C ALA A 375 -18.71 3.96 -4.04
N ILE A 376 -18.09 3.52 -5.13
CA ILE A 376 -17.83 2.10 -5.43
C ILE A 376 -16.39 1.76 -5.13
N ASN A 377 -16.16 0.67 -4.38
CA ASN A 377 -14.85 0.06 -4.21
C ASN A 377 -14.97 -1.45 -4.36
N VAL A 378 -14.31 -2.02 -5.37
CA VAL A 378 -14.31 -3.46 -5.71
C VAL A 378 -13.00 -4.14 -5.37
N SER A 379 -12.08 -3.46 -4.67
CA SER A 379 -10.76 -3.98 -4.33
C SER A 379 -10.82 -5.30 -3.55
N ASP A 380 -9.85 -6.15 -3.72
CA ASP A 380 -9.69 -7.38 -2.93
C ASP A 380 -8.67 -7.22 -1.79
N ASN A 381 -7.85 -6.17 -1.83
CA ASN A 381 -6.89 -5.86 -0.79
C ASN A 381 -6.80 -4.34 -0.54
N GLU A 382 -7.12 -3.93 0.68
CA GLU A 382 -7.00 -2.53 1.14
C GLU A 382 -6.62 -2.50 2.63
N GLY A 383 -5.56 -1.80 2.94
CA GLY A 383 -5.20 -1.55 4.34
C GLY A 383 -6.16 -0.58 5.03
N ARG A 384 -6.44 0.56 4.38
CA ARG A 384 -7.56 1.48 4.65
C ARG A 384 -7.74 2.40 3.43
N PRO A 385 -8.78 2.21 2.64
CA PRO A 385 -8.94 2.94 1.38
C PRO A 385 -9.27 4.42 1.62
N ILE A 386 -8.34 5.28 1.28
CA ILE A 386 -8.47 6.74 1.40
C ILE A 386 -9.68 7.24 0.62
N SER A 387 -9.92 6.71 -0.58
CA SER A 387 -11.06 7.09 -1.42
C SER A 387 -12.43 6.83 -0.75
N ASN A 388 -12.55 5.77 0.07
CA ASN A 388 -13.77 5.54 0.84
C ASN A 388 -13.97 6.62 1.91
N MET A 389 -12.89 6.99 2.61
CA MET A 389 -12.93 8.02 3.65
C MET A 389 -13.29 9.38 3.05
N GLU A 390 -12.70 9.75 1.90
CA GLU A 390 -13.02 10.98 1.15
C GLU A 390 -14.48 11.00 0.72
N ALA A 391 -14.97 9.90 0.17
CA ALA A 391 -16.36 9.75 -0.24
C ALA A 391 -17.34 9.91 0.94
N MET A 392 -17.04 9.25 2.07
CA MET A 392 -17.85 9.35 3.30
C MET A 392 -17.87 10.78 3.85
N LEU A 393 -16.72 11.47 3.87
CA LEU A 393 -16.63 12.87 4.29
C LEU A 393 -17.37 13.83 3.35
N SER A 394 -17.58 13.44 2.10
CA SER A 394 -18.42 14.17 1.14
C SER A 394 -19.87 13.68 1.14
N GLY A 395 -20.25 12.77 2.04
CA GLY A 395 -21.59 12.21 2.18
C GLY A 395 -22.02 11.28 1.04
N ALA A 396 -21.10 10.77 0.22
CA ALA A 396 -21.41 9.71 -0.73
C ALA A 396 -21.57 8.37 0.02
N VAL A 397 -22.55 7.56 -0.40
CA VAL A 397 -22.82 6.25 0.23
C VAL A 397 -21.79 5.23 -0.25
N PRO A 398 -20.91 4.70 0.62
CA PRO A 398 -19.97 3.67 0.20
C PRO A 398 -20.67 2.33 -0.02
N VAL A 399 -20.39 1.70 -1.16
CA VAL A 399 -20.75 0.29 -1.47
C VAL A 399 -19.44 -0.40 -1.82
N VAL A 400 -18.94 -1.23 -0.90
CA VAL A 400 -17.55 -1.67 -0.88
C VAL A 400 -17.40 -3.17 -0.66
N THR A 401 -16.32 -3.74 -1.11
CA THR A 401 -15.94 -5.12 -0.78
C THR A 401 -15.41 -5.23 0.65
N MET A 402 -15.57 -6.41 1.26
CA MET A 402 -15.17 -6.72 2.64
C MET A 402 -13.65 -6.86 2.78
N THR A 403 -12.90 -5.80 2.49
CA THR A 403 -11.47 -5.73 2.79
C THR A 403 -11.22 -5.32 4.24
N VAL A 404 -10.03 -5.62 4.77
CA VAL A 404 -9.65 -5.30 6.16
C VAL A 404 -9.87 -3.82 6.46
N GLY A 405 -9.46 -2.93 5.55
CA GLY A 405 -9.58 -1.50 5.74
C GLY A 405 -10.97 -0.93 5.48
N ALA A 406 -11.75 -1.52 4.57
CA ALA A 406 -13.09 -1.03 4.27
C ALA A 406 -14.05 -1.24 5.45
N THR A 407 -13.96 -2.40 6.11
CA THR A 407 -14.79 -2.73 7.28
C THR A 407 -14.41 -1.94 8.55
N GLU A 408 -13.27 -1.26 8.55
CA GLU A 408 -12.91 -0.30 9.61
C GLU A 408 -13.86 0.91 9.63
N ASP A 409 -14.34 1.33 8.46
CA ASP A 409 -15.12 2.57 8.31
C ASP A 409 -16.57 2.35 7.91
N VAL A 410 -16.84 1.31 7.12
CA VAL A 410 -18.17 1.02 6.58
C VAL A 410 -18.84 -0.10 7.38
N ALA A 411 -19.98 0.24 8.00
CA ALA A 411 -20.86 -0.70 8.68
C ALA A 411 -22.09 -0.99 7.80
N ASP A 412 -22.26 -2.27 7.41
CA ASP A 412 -23.31 -2.69 6.47
C ASP A 412 -24.72 -2.27 6.94
N GLY A 413 -25.47 -1.63 6.04
CA GLY A 413 -26.83 -1.13 6.27
C GLY A 413 -26.95 0.09 7.20
N ARG A 414 -25.84 0.57 7.80
CA ARG A 414 -25.85 1.72 8.71
C ARG A 414 -25.32 3.01 8.04
N ASN A 415 -24.14 2.96 7.47
CA ASN A 415 -23.48 4.11 6.82
C ASN A 415 -22.96 3.79 5.41
N GLY A 416 -23.35 2.64 4.87
CA GLY A 416 -22.99 2.11 3.56
C GLY A 416 -23.35 0.64 3.44
N TYR A 417 -22.80 -0.02 2.43
CA TYR A 417 -22.97 -1.47 2.24
C TYR A 417 -21.63 -2.15 2.05
N VAL A 418 -21.50 -3.35 2.64
CA VAL A 418 -20.33 -4.20 2.53
C VAL A 418 -20.73 -5.51 1.89
N VAL A 419 -20.01 -5.93 0.85
CA VAL A 419 -20.24 -7.19 0.14
C VAL A 419 -19.00 -8.08 0.15
N PRO A 420 -19.09 -9.40 -0.01
CA PRO A 420 -17.92 -10.27 -0.13
C PRO A 420 -16.98 -9.81 -1.25
N ILE A 421 -15.69 -10.12 -1.10
CA ILE A 421 -14.69 -9.86 -2.15
C ILE A 421 -15.08 -10.60 -3.42
N CYS A 422 -14.94 -9.95 -4.59
CA CYS A 422 -15.35 -10.45 -5.92
C CYS A 422 -16.87 -10.63 -6.13
N ASP A 423 -17.73 -10.32 -5.16
CA ASP A 423 -19.18 -10.48 -5.27
C ASP A 423 -19.85 -9.22 -5.88
N TYR A 424 -19.63 -9.03 -7.19
CA TYR A 424 -20.26 -7.96 -7.96
C TYR A 424 -21.79 -8.14 -8.08
N GLU A 425 -22.31 -9.36 -7.90
CA GLU A 425 -23.74 -9.65 -7.91
C GLU A 425 -24.43 -8.99 -6.72
N SER A 426 -23.99 -9.28 -5.50
CA SER A 426 -24.50 -8.63 -4.28
C SER A 426 -24.31 -7.12 -4.31
N MET A 427 -23.19 -6.63 -4.88
CA MET A 427 -22.95 -5.20 -5.05
C MET A 427 -24.02 -4.56 -5.95
N ALA A 428 -24.31 -5.18 -7.09
CA ALA A 428 -25.36 -4.72 -8.01
C ALA A 428 -26.75 -4.75 -7.36
N GLU A 429 -27.06 -5.75 -6.50
CA GLU A 429 -28.31 -5.79 -5.73
C GLU A 429 -28.42 -4.60 -4.75
N LYS A 430 -27.35 -4.27 -4.03
CA LYS A 430 -27.35 -3.12 -3.13
C LYS A 430 -27.56 -1.80 -3.90
N ILE A 431 -26.92 -1.64 -5.07
CA ILE A 431 -27.10 -0.46 -5.93
C ILE A 431 -28.55 -0.41 -6.46
N LYS A 432 -29.10 -1.54 -6.91
CA LYS A 432 -30.52 -1.64 -7.35
C LYS A 432 -31.48 -1.31 -6.21
N TYR A 433 -31.21 -1.79 -5.01
CA TYR A 433 -32.01 -1.44 -3.82
C TYR A 433 -32.00 0.07 -3.58
N ILE A 434 -30.83 0.73 -3.63
CA ILE A 434 -30.74 2.19 -3.46
C ILE A 434 -31.49 2.92 -4.59
N GLU A 435 -31.44 2.42 -5.83
CA GLU A 435 -32.20 3.00 -6.95
C GLU A 435 -33.70 3.01 -6.66
N LEU A 436 -34.24 1.93 -6.09
CA LEU A 436 -35.64 1.76 -5.78
C LEU A 436 -36.07 2.44 -4.47
N HIS A 437 -35.11 2.78 -3.60
CA HIS A 437 -35.37 3.36 -2.27
C HIS A 437 -34.46 4.58 -2.07
N ARG A 438 -34.70 5.66 -2.84
CA ARG A 438 -33.84 6.86 -2.90
C ARG A 438 -33.71 7.62 -1.58
N ASP A 439 -34.69 7.46 -0.67
CA ASP A 439 -34.65 8.01 0.68
C ASP A 439 -33.48 7.51 1.51
N VAL A 440 -32.99 6.28 1.25
CA VAL A 440 -31.82 5.71 1.95
C VAL A 440 -30.52 6.46 1.68
N LEU A 441 -30.40 7.16 0.54
CA LEU A 441 -29.19 7.95 0.20
C LEU A 441 -28.90 9.01 1.26
N CYS A 442 -29.92 9.77 1.65
CA CYS A 442 -29.78 10.81 2.66
C CYS A 442 -29.39 10.20 4.02
N LYS A 443 -30.08 9.13 4.43
CA LYS A 443 -29.84 8.45 5.70
C LYS A 443 -28.42 7.89 5.79
N LEU A 444 -28.01 7.08 4.79
CA LEU A 444 -26.72 6.41 4.79
C LEU A 444 -25.57 7.40 4.58
N GLY A 445 -25.71 8.34 3.65
CA GLY A 445 -24.65 9.31 3.34
C GLY A 445 -24.42 10.30 4.46
N THR A 446 -25.48 10.78 5.14
CA THR A 446 -25.33 11.61 6.35
C THR A 446 -24.68 10.83 7.47
N GLN A 447 -25.07 9.57 7.68
CA GLN A 447 -24.46 8.73 8.69
C GLN A 447 -22.99 8.42 8.36
N ALA A 448 -22.64 8.21 7.08
CA ALA A 448 -21.28 8.03 6.63
C ALA A 448 -20.38 9.24 6.99
N TYR A 449 -20.90 10.44 6.68
CA TYR A 449 -20.20 11.69 7.04
C TYR A 449 -20.01 11.82 8.56
N ILE A 450 -21.06 11.63 9.35
CA ILE A 450 -20.99 11.74 10.82
C ILE A 450 -19.99 10.75 11.41
N ASP A 451 -20.04 9.50 10.97
CA ASP A 451 -19.15 8.44 11.50
C ASP A 451 -17.69 8.69 11.11
N MET A 452 -17.45 9.14 9.88
CA MET A 452 -16.08 9.42 9.43
C MET A 452 -15.51 10.68 10.08
N LYS A 453 -16.30 11.75 10.19
CA LYS A 453 -15.90 13.00 10.88
C LYS A 453 -15.46 12.75 12.32
N LYS A 454 -16.13 11.85 13.04
CA LYS A 454 -15.74 11.48 14.42
C LYS A 454 -14.38 10.81 14.52
N LYS A 455 -13.94 10.10 13.46
CA LYS A 455 -12.65 9.41 13.43
C LYS A 455 -11.48 10.33 13.03
N ILE A 456 -11.79 11.47 12.39
CA ILE A 456 -10.78 12.41 11.91
C ILE A 456 -10.59 13.53 12.94
N ASN A 457 -9.42 13.53 13.58
CA ASN A 457 -9.03 14.54 14.53
C ASN A 457 -7.55 14.90 14.30
N PRO A 458 -7.26 15.96 13.53
CA PRO A 458 -5.89 16.37 13.23
C PRO A 458 -5.02 16.61 14.47
N LYS A 459 -5.58 17.29 15.47
CA LYS A 459 -4.85 17.57 16.71
C LYS A 459 -4.47 16.32 17.48
N GLN A 460 -5.42 15.37 17.59
CA GLN A 460 -5.14 14.08 18.25
C GLN A 460 -4.12 13.27 17.45
N TYR A 461 -4.22 13.27 16.12
CA TYR A 461 -3.30 12.57 15.24
C TYR A 461 -1.87 13.08 15.38
N VAL A 462 -1.67 14.42 15.36
CA VAL A 462 -0.36 15.03 15.59
C VAL A 462 0.14 14.72 16.99
N SER A 463 -0.71 14.80 18.02
CA SER A 463 -0.33 14.46 19.40
C SER A 463 0.14 13.00 19.52
N MET A 464 -0.53 12.05 18.84
CA MET A 464 -0.10 10.64 18.83
C MET A 464 1.25 10.47 18.11
N TRP A 465 1.46 11.18 17.01
CA TRP A 465 2.77 11.17 16.34
C TRP A 465 3.86 11.75 17.23
N CYS A 466 3.63 12.91 17.87
CA CYS A 466 4.60 13.49 18.79
C CYS A 466 4.98 12.50 19.91
N LYS A 467 3.99 11.80 20.47
CA LYS A 467 4.24 10.77 21.46
C LYS A 467 5.14 9.65 20.91
N LEU A 468 4.87 9.16 19.71
CA LEU A 468 5.67 8.11 19.08
C LEU A 468 7.08 8.57 18.68
N LEU A 469 7.23 9.84 18.28
CA LEU A 469 8.49 10.36 17.78
C LEU A 469 9.46 10.79 18.90
N TYR A 470 8.94 11.18 20.07
CA TYR A 470 9.75 11.78 21.14
C TYR A 470 9.75 10.96 22.45
N GLU A 471 8.89 9.95 22.60
CA GLU A 471 8.90 8.98 23.71
C GLU A 471 9.41 7.61 23.21
#